data_53b8a913ab1253d557ed39a09a9802bf
#
_entry.id   53b8a913ab1253d557ed39a09a9802bf
#
_cell.length_a   1.000
_cell.length_b   1.000
_cell.length_c   1.000
_cell.angle_alpha   90.00
_cell.angle_beta   90.00
_cell.angle_gamma   90.00
#
_symmetry.space_group_name_H-M   'P 1'
#
loop_
_entity.id
_entity.type
_entity.pdbx_description
1 polymer ?
#
loop_
_entity_poly.entity_id
_entity_poly.type
_entity_poly.pdbx_seq_one_letter_code
_entity_poly.pdbx_strand_id
1 'polypeptide(L)'
;VVPCATVDEALAARDRFGPGGCVLGGERGGLRIEGFDLGNSPLEYTPLSVLGRAVIFTTTNGTAAVRRATDAAAGTVLIGCLANAAAVVRSLAQEDRAIHLLCAGTRGDATLEDALTAGALAEMLVLAGHTWADDDQGRLVAAAWRDASASADRLHRAMRDARGGRELLRLGFDADVEFCSRVSVWDTVPILRAAPDAARGGLGVDAFTPRAVSTPGTPRHAPAHAGTGQLGP
;
A
#
# COMPACT_ATOMS: atom_id res chain seq x y z
N VAL A 1 -11.32 -2.24 6.40
CA VAL A 1 -11.68 -1.61 5.11
C VAL A 1 -12.36 -2.64 4.23
N VAL A 2 -13.45 -2.26 3.55
CA VAL A 2 -14.20 -3.10 2.61
C VAL A 2 -14.04 -2.48 1.21
N PRO A 3 -13.15 -3.00 0.35
CA PRO A 3 -13.04 -2.50 -1.01
C PRO A 3 -14.21 -3.00 -1.86
N CYS A 4 -14.80 -2.08 -2.62
CA CYS A 4 -15.92 -2.33 -3.52
C CYS A 4 -15.53 -1.91 -4.95
N ALA A 5 -15.94 -2.68 -5.97
CA ALA A 5 -15.64 -2.34 -7.35
C ALA A 5 -16.55 -1.22 -7.88
N THR A 6 -17.78 -1.13 -7.38
CA THR A 6 -18.77 -0.14 -7.83
C THR A 6 -19.36 0.65 -6.67
N VAL A 7 -20.03 1.76 -7.01
CA VAL A 7 -20.79 2.56 -6.04
C VAL A 7 -21.95 1.74 -5.47
N ASP A 8 -22.65 0.99 -6.31
CA ASP A 8 -23.77 0.15 -5.88
C ASP A 8 -23.34 -0.93 -4.90
N GLU A 9 -22.18 -1.57 -5.14
CA GLU A 9 -21.59 -2.51 -4.21
C GLU A 9 -21.26 -1.83 -2.86
N ALA A 10 -20.73 -0.61 -2.87
CA ALA A 10 -20.42 0.13 -1.67
C ALA A 10 -21.69 0.50 -0.86
N LEU A 11 -22.75 0.92 -1.55
CA LEU A 11 -24.04 1.22 -0.91
C LEU A 11 -24.68 -0.06 -0.33
N ALA A 12 -24.67 -1.16 -1.05
CA ALA A 12 -25.16 -2.45 -0.55
C ALA A 12 -24.32 -2.98 0.63
N ALA A 13 -23.01 -2.74 0.62
CA ALA A 13 -22.13 -3.12 1.73
C ALA A 13 -22.42 -2.31 3.01
N ARG A 14 -22.78 -1.02 2.88
CA ARG A 14 -23.17 -0.15 4.01
C ARG A 14 -24.30 -0.75 4.84
N ASP A 15 -25.27 -1.36 4.18
CA ASP A 15 -26.49 -1.88 4.83
C ASP A 15 -26.20 -3.05 5.78
N ARG A 16 -24.97 -3.61 5.74
CA ARG A 16 -24.51 -4.65 6.71
C ARG A 16 -24.08 -4.07 8.05
N PHE A 17 -23.87 -2.77 8.12
CA PHE A 17 -23.42 -2.06 9.32
C PHE A 17 -24.57 -1.22 9.87
N GLY A 18 -24.76 -1.27 11.17
CA GLY A 18 -25.78 -0.44 11.82
C GLY A 18 -25.47 1.07 11.70
N PRO A 19 -26.39 1.93 12.13
CA PRO A 19 -26.20 3.38 12.10
C PRO A 19 -24.87 3.80 12.75
N GLY A 20 -24.06 4.57 12.02
CA GLY A 20 -22.73 5.02 12.48
C GLY A 20 -21.65 3.94 12.49
N GLY A 21 -21.94 2.67 12.12
CA GLY A 21 -20.98 1.57 12.13
C GLY A 21 -19.99 1.59 10.95
N CYS A 22 -20.22 2.41 9.93
CA CYS A 22 -19.31 2.56 8.79
C CYS A 22 -19.24 4.00 8.29
N VAL A 23 -18.26 4.23 7.41
CA VAL A 23 -18.13 5.43 6.56
C VAL A 23 -17.95 4.98 5.11
N LEU A 24 -18.56 5.71 4.19
CA LEU A 24 -18.37 5.55 2.76
C LEU A 24 -17.23 6.46 2.31
N GLY A 25 -16.21 5.90 1.68
CA GLY A 25 -15.08 6.64 1.13
C GLY A 25 -14.82 6.29 -0.32
N GLY A 26 -14.30 7.23 -1.08
CA GLY A 26 -13.92 6.96 -2.47
C GLY A 26 -14.09 8.13 -3.42
N GLU A 27 -13.70 7.88 -4.68
CA GLU A 27 -13.66 8.91 -5.72
C GLU A 27 -14.20 8.40 -7.07
N ARG A 28 -14.62 9.38 -7.88
CA ARG A 28 -14.77 9.25 -9.32
C ARG A 28 -14.18 10.50 -9.97
N GLY A 29 -13.18 10.31 -10.87
CA GLY A 29 -12.48 11.43 -11.51
C GLY A 29 -11.69 12.29 -10.52
N GLY A 30 -11.19 11.71 -9.43
CA GLY A 30 -10.44 12.41 -8.38
C GLY A 30 -11.31 13.17 -7.37
N LEU A 31 -12.62 13.24 -7.56
CA LEU A 31 -13.54 13.93 -6.66
C LEU A 31 -14.33 12.95 -5.81
N ARG A 32 -14.70 13.37 -4.59
CA ARG A 32 -15.55 12.60 -3.70
C ARG A 32 -16.87 12.26 -4.39
N ILE A 33 -17.29 11.01 -4.26
CA ILE A 33 -18.58 10.53 -4.78
C ILE A 33 -19.72 11.23 -4.04
N GLU A 34 -20.73 11.67 -4.77
CA GLU A 34 -21.92 12.29 -4.17
C GLU A 34 -22.60 11.32 -3.18
N GLY A 35 -22.94 11.82 -2.00
CA GLY A 35 -23.51 11.02 -0.92
C GLY A 35 -22.51 10.19 -0.11
N PHE A 36 -21.20 10.25 -0.41
CA PHE A 36 -20.17 9.62 0.40
C PHE A 36 -19.65 10.57 1.49
N ASP A 37 -19.20 9.99 2.61
CA ASP A 37 -18.68 10.74 3.76
C ASP A 37 -17.31 11.33 3.48
N LEU A 38 -16.41 10.54 2.84
CA LEU A 38 -15.01 10.86 2.58
C LEU A 38 -14.67 10.70 1.10
N GLY A 39 -13.70 11.47 0.64
CA GLY A 39 -13.12 11.35 -0.71
C GLY A 39 -12.03 10.29 -0.79
N ASN A 40 -11.01 10.57 -1.61
CA ASN A 40 -9.82 9.71 -1.77
C ASN A 40 -8.57 10.35 -1.16
N SER A 41 -8.66 11.54 -0.60
CA SER A 41 -7.53 12.17 0.10
C SER A 41 -7.14 11.36 1.34
N PRO A 42 -5.89 10.93 1.47
CA PRO A 42 -5.44 10.25 2.68
C PRO A 42 -5.57 11.12 3.93
N LEU A 43 -5.60 12.44 3.76
CA LEU A 43 -5.70 13.40 4.86
C LEU A 43 -7.11 13.48 5.49
N GLU A 44 -8.13 12.96 4.78
CA GLU A 44 -9.50 12.85 5.33
C GLU A 44 -9.67 11.67 6.30
N TYR A 45 -8.80 10.65 6.20
CA TYR A 45 -8.90 9.40 6.99
C TYR A 45 -8.16 9.53 8.32
N THR A 46 -8.68 10.39 9.18
CA THR A 46 -8.14 10.61 10.52
C THR A 46 -8.77 9.66 11.54
N PRO A 47 -8.15 9.46 12.74
CA PRO A 47 -8.80 8.71 13.80
C PRO A 47 -10.21 9.21 14.13
N LEU A 48 -10.45 10.50 14.08
CA LEU A 48 -11.77 11.08 14.33
C LEU A 48 -12.81 10.64 13.29
N SER A 49 -12.39 10.55 12.02
CA SER A 49 -13.30 10.17 10.93
C SER A 49 -13.56 8.67 10.83
N VAL A 50 -12.62 7.79 11.26
CA VAL A 50 -12.72 6.35 10.97
C VAL A 50 -12.61 5.42 12.19
N LEU A 51 -12.21 5.90 13.38
CA LEU A 51 -11.99 5.02 14.52
C LEU A 51 -13.27 4.28 14.93
N GLY A 52 -13.17 2.95 15.04
CA GLY A 52 -14.30 2.10 15.43
C GLY A 52 -15.34 1.86 14.33
N ARG A 53 -15.12 2.40 13.13
CA ARG A 53 -16.03 2.26 11.99
C ARG A 53 -15.41 1.44 10.85
N ALA A 54 -16.23 0.70 10.13
CA ALA A 54 -15.81 0.10 8.88
C ALA A 54 -15.66 1.19 7.81
N VAL A 55 -14.57 1.17 7.05
CA VAL A 55 -14.41 2.04 5.87
C VAL A 55 -14.80 1.22 4.64
N ILE A 56 -15.91 1.57 4.00
CA ILE A 56 -16.35 0.99 2.73
C ILE A 56 -15.81 1.88 1.63
N PHE A 57 -14.99 1.31 0.73
CA PHE A 57 -14.14 2.11 -0.14
C PHE A 57 -14.25 1.70 -1.60
N THR A 58 -14.43 2.66 -2.50
CA THR A 58 -14.43 2.41 -3.95
C THR A 58 -13.71 3.51 -4.71
N THR A 59 -12.84 3.11 -5.64
CA THR A 59 -12.09 4.01 -6.52
C THR A 59 -12.18 3.57 -7.97
N THR A 60 -11.74 4.42 -8.88
CA THR A 60 -11.77 4.14 -10.31
C THR A 60 -10.83 3.00 -10.71
N ASN A 61 -9.65 2.90 -10.10
CA ASN A 61 -8.58 1.98 -10.55
C ASN A 61 -8.16 0.99 -9.46
N GLY A 62 -7.89 1.46 -8.24
CA GLY A 62 -7.28 0.65 -7.18
C GLY A 62 -8.13 -0.55 -6.76
N THR A 63 -9.44 -0.36 -6.59
CA THR A 63 -10.35 -1.46 -6.20
C THR A 63 -10.50 -2.51 -7.30
N ALA A 64 -10.39 -2.13 -8.57
CA ALA A 64 -10.36 -3.05 -9.69
C ALA A 64 -9.07 -3.89 -9.71
N ALA A 65 -7.91 -3.30 -9.39
CA ALA A 65 -6.65 -4.04 -9.27
C ALA A 65 -6.70 -5.07 -8.14
N VAL A 66 -7.25 -4.70 -6.97
CA VAL A 66 -7.46 -5.62 -5.85
C VAL A 66 -8.33 -6.81 -6.28
N ARG A 67 -9.45 -6.56 -6.96
CA ARG A 67 -10.32 -7.62 -7.47
C ARG A 67 -9.58 -8.53 -8.44
N ARG A 68 -8.82 -7.98 -9.38
CA ARG A 68 -8.04 -8.76 -10.35
C ARG A 68 -7.02 -9.68 -9.67
N ALA A 69 -6.33 -9.22 -8.63
CA ALA A 69 -5.42 -10.05 -7.84
C ALA A 69 -6.16 -11.21 -7.14
N THR A 70 -7.37 -10.95 -6.65
CA THR A 70 -8.22 -11.97 -6.00
C THR A 70 -8.72 -12.99 -7.03
N ASP A 71 -9.21 -12.54 -8.18
CA ASP A 71 -9.71 -13.41 -9.25
C ASP A 71 -8.59 -14.30 -9.84
N ALA A 72 -7.35 -13.83 -9.80
CA ALA A 72 -6.16 -14.60 -10.17
C ALA A 72 -5.71 -15.61 -9.10
N ALA A 73 -6.50 -15.80 -8.04
CA ALA A 73 -6.21 -16.71 -6.93
C ALA A 73 -4.85 -16.45 -6.24
N ALA A 74 -4.44 -15.19 -6.12
CA ALA A 74 -3.25 -14.83 -5.37
C ALA A 74 -3.36 -15.33 -3.92
N GLY A 75 -2.34 -16.05 -3.44
CA GLY A 75 -2.36 -16.64 -2.10
C GLY A 75 -2.36 -15.60 -0.97
N THR A 76 -1.78 -14.43 -1.22
CA THR A 76 -1.77 -13.28 -0.30
C THR A 76 -1.75 -12.00 -1.12
N VAL A 77 -2.59 -11.04 -0.77
CA VAL A 77 -2.60 -9.72 -1.41
C VAL A 77 -2.31 -8.67 -0.34
N LEU A 78 -1.24 -7.90 -0.55
CA LEU A 78 -0.83 -6.78 0.29
C LEU A 78 -1.07 -5.47 -0.45
N ILE A 79 -1.43 -4.42 0.27
CA ILE A 79 -1.51 -3.07 -0.32
C ILE A 79 -0.22 -2.32 0.02
N GLY A 80 0.54 -2.02 -1.03
CA GLY A 80 1.78 -1.26 -0.97
C GLY A 80 1.64 0.13 -1.56
N CYS A 81 2.32 1.09 -0.94
CA CYS A 81 2.53 2.44 -1.43
C CYS A 81 3.90 2.94 -0.97
N LEU A 82 4.35 4.09 -1.44
CA LEU A 82 5.63 4.67 -0.98
C LEU A 82 5.65 4.83 0.54
N ALA A 83 4.54 5.27 1.15
CA ALA A 83 4.47 5.55 2.57
C ALA A 83 4.68 4.32 3.47
N ASN A 84 4.35 3.11 3.02
CA ASN A 84 4.53 1.86 3.78
C ASN A 84 5.54 0.89 3.16
N ALA A 85 6.35 1.32 2.20
CA ALA A 85 7.21 0.45 1.42
C ALA A 85 8.13 -0.44 2.28
N ALA A 86 8.81 0.12 3.29
CA ALA A 86 9.65 -0.66 4.18
C ALA A 86 8.87 -1.71 4.98
N ALA A 87 7.65 -1.40 5.41
CA ALA A 87 6.81 -2.34 6.15
C ALA A 87 6.35 -3.50 5.26
N VAL A 88 5.98 -3.22 4.01
CA VAL A 88 5.64 -4.26 3.01
C VAL A 88 6.83 -5.19 2.78
N VAL A 89 8.02 -4.63 2.53
CA VAL A 89 9.24 -5.42 2.30
C VAL A 89 9.59 -6.27 3.52
N ARG A 90 9.53 -5.72 4.74
CA ARG A 90 9.72 -6.53 5.96
C ARG A 90 8.71 -7.67 6.08
N SER A 91 7.45 -7.46 5.68
CA SER A 91 6.42 -8.51 5.71
C SER A 91 6.69 -9.63 4.73
N LEU A 92 7.45 -9.35 3.67
CA LEU A 92 7.81 -10.29 2.60
C LEU A 92 9.20 -10.87 2.75
N ALA A 93 10.00 -10.46 3.76
CA ALA A 93 11.41 -10.85 3.89
C ALA A 93 11.65 -12.37 3.97
N GLN A 94 10.65 -13.15 4.36
CA GLN A 94 10.71 -14.63 4.45
C GLN A 94 9.72 -15.29 3.48
N GLU A 95 9.29 -14.58 2.44
CA GLU A 95 8.36 -15.12 1.45
C GLU A 95 9.14 -15.85 0.35
N ASP A 96 8.93 -17.16 0.25
CA ASP A 96 9.59 -18.02 -0.73
C ASP A 96 8.82 -18.15 -2.05
N ARG A 97 7.55 -17.72 -2.06
CA ARG A 97 6.72 -17.73 -3.27
C ARG A 97 7.07 -16.54 -4.18
N ALA A 98 6.70 -16.64 -5.44
CA ALA A 98 6.83 -15.52 -6.37
C ALA A 98 6.04 -14.30 -5.88
N ILE A 99 6.68 -13.14 -5.88
CA ILE A 99 6.09 -11.84 -5.53
C ILE A 99 5.79 -11.10 -6.83
N HIS A 100 4.53 -10.72 -7.02
CA HIS A 100 4.09 -9.90 -8.14
C HIS A 100 3.72 -8.50 -7.67
N LEU A 101 4.30 -7.48 -8.30
CA LEU A 101 3.96 -6.08 -8.07
C LEU A 101 2.91 -5.66 -9.10
N LEU A 102 1.65 -5.59 -8.68
CA LEU A 102 0.53 -5.22 -9.54
C LEU A 102 0.23 -3.73 -9.41
N CYS A 103 0.55 -2.96 -10.44
CA CYS A 103 0.18 -1.56 -10.55
C CYS A 103 -1.29 -1.40 -10.96
N ALA A 104 -2.01 -0.45 -10.35
CA ALA A 104 -3.41 -0.20 -10.66
C ALA A 104 -3.59 0.48 -12.03
N GLY A 105 -2.64 1.33 -12.40
CA GLY A 105 -2.70 2.13 -13.62
C GLY A 105 -3.81 3.18 -13.59
N THR A 106 -4.02 3.83 -14.72
CA THR A 106 -5.15 4.73 -14.91
C THR A 106 -5.81 4.45 -16.25
N ARG A 107 -7.05 3.95 -16.24
CA ARG A 107 -7.83 3.59 -17.45
C ARG A 107 -7.10 2.57 -18.35
N GLY A 108 -6.34 1.65 -17.75
CA GLY A 108 -5.57 0.64 -18.46
C GLY A 108 -4.17 1.07 -18.91
N ASP A 109 -3.81 2.34 -18.73
CA ASP A 109 -2.46 2.84 -19.03
C ASP A 109 -1.54 2.69 -17.82
N ALA A 110 -0.25 2.42 -18.06
CA ALA A 110 0.79 2.53 -17.06
C ALA A 110 0.98 4.00 -16.65
N THR A 111 1.19 4.24 -15.36
CA THR A 111 1.40 5.59 -14.81
C THR A 111 2.73 5.68 -14.08
N LEU A 112 3.30 6.88 -14.03
CA LEU A 112 4.61 7.09 -13.44
C LEU A 112 4.59 6.88 -11.92
N GLU A 113 3.55 7.34 -11.22
CA GLU A 113 3.40 7.16 -9.78
C GLU A 113 3.36 5.68 -9.36
N ASP A 114 2.67 4.83 -10.14
CA ASP A 114 2.66 3.39 -9.93
C ASP A 114 4.03 2.77 -10.22
N ALA A 115 4.66 3.17 -11.33
CA ALA A 115 5.98 2.69 -11.72
C ALA A 115 7.05 3.04 -10.66
N LEU A 116 7.02 4.24 -10.11
CA LEU A 116 7.92 4.66 -9.03
C LEU A 116 7.71 3.84 -7.76
N THR A 117 6.46 3.58 -7.40
CA THR A 117 6.13 2.75 -6.24
C THR A 117 6.57 1.30 -6.44
N ALA A 118 6.31 0.71 -7.61
CA ALA A 118 6.77 -0.62 -7.95
C ALA A 118 8.30 -0.72 -7.95
N GLY A 119 8.99 0.27 -8.53
CA GLY A 119 10.45 0.34 -8.53
C GLY A 119 11.05 0.43 -7.12
N ALA A 120 10.45 1.24 -6.24
CA ALA A 120 10.84 1.33 -4.83
C ALA A 120 10.73 -0.02 -4.12
N LEU A 121 9.57 -0.65 -4.22
CA LEU A 121 9.33 -1.95 -3.58
C LEU A 121 10.27 -3.03 -4.12
N ALA A 122 10.46 -3.09 -5.42
CA ALA A 122 11.30 -4.07 -6.06
C ALA A 122 12.77 -3.91 -5.67
N GLU A 123 13.32 -2.70 -5.67
CA GLU A 123 14.70 -2.44 -5.22
C GLU A 123 14.89 -2.80 -3.75
N MET A 124 13.94 -2.45 -2.90
CA MET A 124 13.99 -2.79 -1.48
C MET A 124 13.87 -4.30 -1.24
N LEU A 125 13.09 -5.03 -2.03
CA LEU A 125 13.00 -6.50 -1.97
C LEU A 125 14.33 -7.14 -2.36
N VAL A 126 15.00 -6.65 -3.40
CA VAL A 126 16.35 -7.14 -3.79
C VAL A 126 17.36 -6.91 -2.66
N LEU A 127 17.33 -5.72 -2.03
CA LEU A 127 18.19 -5.45 -0.86
C LEU A 127 17.87 -6.35 0.34
N ALA A 128 16.64 -6.85 0.44
CA ALA A 128 16.21 -7.81 1.45
C ALA A 128 16.54 -9.27 1.10
N GLY A 129 17.19 -9.53 -0.06
CA GLY A 129 17.67 -10.84 -0.47
C GLY A 129 16.81 -11.58 -1.50
N HIS A 130 15.73 -10.95 -2.00
CA HIS A 130 14.96 -11.53 -3.10
C HIS A 130 15.69 -11.39 -4.44
N THR A 131 15.41 -12.29 -5.36
CA THR A 131 15.94 -12.24 -6.71
C THR A 131 14.94 -11.59 -7.66
N TRP A 132 15.46 -10.80 -8.55
CA TRP A 132 14.66 -10.14 -9.58
C TRP A 132 14.31 -11.11 -10.70
N ALA A 133 13.09 -11.07 -11.20
CA ALA A 133 12.78 -11.73 -12.46
C ALA A 133 13.46 -10.97 -13.60
N ASP A 134 14.02 -11.69 -14.59
CA ASP A 134 14.68 -11.07 -15.73
C ASP A 134 13.64 -10.62 -16.76
N ASP A 135 13.02 -9.47 -16.49
CA ASP A 135 12.03 -8.83 -17.35
C ASP A 135 12.32 -7.33 -17.56
N ASP A 136 11.93 -6.82 -18.71
CA ASP A 136 12.17 -5.42 -19.07
C ASP A 136 11.29 -4.46 -18.28
N GLN A 137 10.08 -4.86 -17.86
CA GLN A 137 9.18 -4.01 -17.09
C GLN A 137 9.79 -3.71 -15.73
N GLY A 138 10.32 -4.73 -15.07
CA GLY A 138 11.04 -4.58 -13.82
C GLY A 138 12.25 -3.65 -13.95
N ARG A 139 13.05 -3.80 -15.01
CA ARG A 139 14.20 -2.92 -15.29
C ARG A 139 13.79 -1.47 -15.49
N LEU A 140 12.69 -1.24 -16.21
CA LEU A 140 12.17 0.11 -16.45
C LEU A 140 11.71 0.80 -15.16
N VAL A 141 10.93 0.12 -14.31
CA VAL A 141 10.45 0.72 -13.05
C VAL A 141 11.59 0.96 -12.08
N ALA A 142 12.60 0.06 -12.02
CA ALA A 142 13.79 0.26 -11.21
C ALA A 142 14.62 1.47 -11.68
N ALA A 143 14.82 1.62 -12.99
CA ALA A 143 15.53 2.77 -13.54
C ALA A 143 14.81 4.10 -13.22
N ALA A 144 13.46 4.13 -13.40
CA ALA A 144 12.66 5.29 -13.06
C ALA A 144 12.75 5.65 -11.57
N TRP A 145 12.68 4.64 -10.69
CA TRP A 145 12.82 4.85 -9.24
C TRP A 145 14.20 5.39 -8.86
N ARG A 146 15.30 4.80 -9.37
CA ARG A 146 16.67 5.27 -9.07
C ARG A 146 16.86 6.74 -9.47
N ASP A 147 16.33 7.13 -10.62
CA ASP A 147 16.41 8.52 -11.05
C ASP A 147 15.59 9.43 -10.13
N ALA A 148 14.34 9.11 -9.86
CA ALA A 148 13.46 9.94 -9.04
C ALA A 148 13.91 9.99 -7.58
N SER A 149 14.41 8.90 -7.01
CA SER A 149 14.80 8.79 -5.60
C SER A 149 16.16 9.38 -5.26
N ALA A 150 16.90 9.94 -6.25
CA ALA A 150 18.19 10.60 -6.04
C ALA A 150 18.13 11.77 -5.05
N SER A 151 16.97 12.38 -4.84
CA SER A 151 16.68 13.30 -3.73
C SER A 151 15.17 13.37 -3.47
N ALA A 152 14.78 13.81 -2.25
CA ALA A 152 13.37 14.02 -1.91
C ALA A 152 12.69 15.01 -2.86
N ASP A 153 13.38 16.09 -3.26
CA ASP A 153 12.85 17.08 -4.20
C ASP A 153 12.64 16.51 -5.59
N ARG A 154 13.50 15.59 -6.04
CA ARG A 154 13.32 14.93 -7.34
C ARG A 154 12.11 14.01 -7.32
N LEU A 155 11.98 13.22 -6.27
CA LEU A 155 10.83 12.33 -6.08
C LEU A 155 9.54 13.13 -6.04
N HIS A 156 9.50 14.18 -5.23
CA HIS A 156 8.31 15.04 -5.15
C HIS A 156 7.95 15.66 -6.50
N ARG A 157 8.93 16.17 -7.27
CA ARG A 157 8.69 16.67 -8.63
C ARG A 157 8.16 15.57 -9.54
N ALA A 158 8.76 14.37 -9.53
CA ALA A 158 8.31 13.26 -10.36
C ALA A 158 6.86 12.87 -10.04
N MET A 159 6.48 12.85 -8.76
CA MET A 159 5.10 12.60 -8.34
C MET A 159 4.13 13.71 -8.79
N ARG A 160 4.54 14.97 -8.72
CA ARG A 160 3.74 16.11 -9.24
C ARG A 160 3.55 16.05 -10.75
N ASP A 161 4.61 15.67 -11.49
CA ASP A 161 4.63 15.59 -12.94
C ASP A 161 3.98 14.31 -13.48
N ALA A 162 3.73 13.32 -12.64
CA ALA A 162 2.99 12.12 -12.98
C ALA A 162 1.55 12.45 -13.38
N ARG A 163 0.89 11.54 -14.12
CA ARG A 163 -0.49 11.77 -14.58
C ARG A 163 -1.45 12.03 -13.42
N GLY A 164 -1.40 11.18 -12.39
CA GLY A 164 -2.21 11.34 -11.19
C GLY A 164 -1.88 12.62 -10.43
N GLY A 165 -0.59 12.96 -10.30
CA GLY A 165 -0.13 14.18 -9.66
C GLY A 165 -0.69 15.43 -10.34
N ARG A 166 -0.54 15.55 -11.65
CA ARG A 166 -1.09 16.70 -12.41
C ARG A 166 -2.60 16.84 -12.25
N GLU A 167 -3.33 15.73 -12.24
CA GLU A 167 -4.78 15.76 -12.04
C GLU A 167 -5.14 16.21 -10.62
N LEU A 168 -4.47 15.71 -9.60
CA LEU A 168 -4.66 16.13 -8.21
C LEU A 168 -4.34 17.61 -8.01
N LEU A 169 -3.25 18.12 -8.60
CA LEU A 169 -2.90 19.54 -8.56
C LEU A 169 -3.98 20.42 -9.21
N ARG A 170 -4.49 19.97 -10.37
CA ARG A 170 -5.61 20.68 -11.05
C ARG A 170 -6.88 20.76 -10.20
N LEU A 171 -7.09 19.76 -9.33
CA LEU A 171 -8.23 19.69 -8.41
C LEU A 171 -7.97 20.38 -7.05
N GLY A 172 -6.76 20.90 -6.82
CA GLY A 172 -6.40 21.59 -5.57
C GLY A 172 -5.92 20.65 -4.44
N PHE A 173 -5.51 19.42 -4.75
CA PHE A 173 -5.01 18.43 -3.80
C PHE A 173 -3.47 18.40 -3.71
N ASP A 174 -2.82 19.57 -3.66
CA ASP A 174 -1.35 19.68 -3.56
C ASP A 174 -0.80 18.96 -2.33
N ALA A 175 -1.48 19.09 -1.20
CA ALA A 175 -1.09 18.46 0.07
C ALA A 175 -1.10 16.92 -0.02
N ASP A 176 -2.01 16.34 -0.81
CA ASP A 176 -2.09 14.90 -1.02
C ASP A 176 -0.87 14.40 -1.81
N VAL A 177 -0.44 15.14 -2.85
CA VAL A 177 0.75 14.77 -3.62
C VAL A 177 2.00 14.84 -2.74
N GLU A 178 2.14 15.87 -1.91
CA GLU A 178 3.23 15.97 -0.94
C GLU A 178 3.21 14.78 0.05
N PHE A 179 2.04 14.49 0.61
CA PHE A 179 1.87 13.39 1.55
C PHE A 179 2.21 12.03 0.92
N CYS A 180 1.71 11.74 -0.27
CA CYS A 180 1.95 10.50 -1.00
C CYS A 180 3.39 10.34 -1.51
N SER A 181 4.18 11.42 -1.55
CA SER A 181 5.60 11.38 -1.91
C SER A 181 6.52 10.92 -0.78
N ARG A 182 6.00 10.75 0.44
CA ARG A 182 6.79 10.32 1.61
C ARG A 182 7.06 8.83 1.54
N VAL A 183 8.31 8.45 1.82
CA VAL A 183 8.76 7.05 1.72
C VAL A 183 8.89 6.44 3.11
N SER A 184 8.27 5.28 3.32
CA SER A 184 8.46 4.43 4.53
C SER A 184 8.20 5.15 5.85
N VAL A 185 7.14 5.97 5.89
CA VAL A 185 6.72 6.71 7.09
C VAL A 185 5.68 5.94 7.91
N TRP A 186 5.15 4.82 7.40
CA TRP A 186 4.17 3.97 8.10
C TRP A 186 4.64 2.53 8.25
N ASP A 187 4.33 1.94 9.40
CA ASP A 187 4.60 0.53 9.70
C ASP A 187 3.39 -0.39 9.48
N THR A 188 2.34 0.12 8.85
CA THR A 188 1.09 -0.60 8.61
C THR A 188 1.10 -1.24 7.22
N VAL A 189 0.77 -2.54 7.15
CA VAL A 189 0.59 -3.26 5.89
C VAL A 189 -0.83 -3.79 5.83
N PRO A 190 -1.71 -3.20 5.01
CA PRO A 190 -3.04 -3.72 4.80
C PRO A 190 -2.96 -5.05 4.02
N ILE A 191 -3.64 -6.08 4.55
CA ILE A 191 -3.69 -7.43 3.97
C ILE A 191 -5.12 -7.73 3.59
N LEU A 192 -5.33 -8.14 2.35
CA LEU A 192 -6.62 -8.61 1.89
C LEU A 192 -6.91 -9.99 2.51
N ARG A 193 -8.08 -10.14 3.09
CA ARG A 193 -8.57 -11.42 3.61
C ARG A 193 -9.90 -11.74 2.96
N ALA A 194 -10.13 -13.01 2.63
CA ALA A 194 -11.45 -13.45 2.22
C ALA A 194 -12.44 -13.25 3.37
N ALA A 195 -13.65 -12.79 3.05
CA ALA A 195 -14.70 -12.69 4.07
C ALA A 195 -15.13 -14.09 4.54
N PRO A 196 -15.53 -14.23 5.81
CA PRO A 196 -16.05 -15.49 6.34
C PRO A 196 -17.29 -16.00 5.58
N ASP A 197 -18.02 -15.15 4.88
CA ASP A 197 -19.27 -15.46 4.15
C ASP A 197 -19.09 -15.55 2.62
N ALA A 198 -17.94 -15.94 2.13
CA ALA A 198 -17.69 -16.14 0.68
C ALA A 198 -18.69 -17.11 0.01
N ALA A 199 -19.48 -17.86 0.78
CA ALA A 199 -20.52 -18.79 0.26
C ALA A 199 -21.73 -18.09 -0.39
N ARG A 200 -21.85 -16.76 -0.33
CA ARG A 200 -22.98 -16.01 -0.90
C ARG A 200 -22.62 -15.12 -2.09
N GLY A 201 -21.53 -15.40 -2.80
CA GLY A 201 -21.19 -14.71 -4.06
C GLY A 201 -20.83 -13.23 -3.95
N GLY A 202 -20.74 -12.67 -2.75
CA GLY A 202 -20.24 -11.33 -2.51
C GLY A 202 -18.78 -11.41 -2.10
N LEU A 203 -17.91 -10.60 -2.68
CA LEU A 203 -16.59 -10.31 -2.13
C LEU A 203 -16.76 -9.56 -0.80
N GLY A 204 -17.08 -10.32 0.26
CA GLY A 204 -16.95 -9.81 1.60
C GLY A 204 -15.46 -9.83 1.93
N VAL A 205 -14.82 -8.68 1.88
CA VAL A 205 -13.44 -8.54 2.32
C VAL A 205 -13.49 -8.17 3.78
N ASP A 206 -13.02 -9.07 4.64
CA ASP A 206 -12.79 -8.72 6.04
C ASP A 206 -11.81 -7.54 6.13
N ALA A 207 -12.05 -6.70 7.11
CA ALA A 207 -11.26 -5.51 7.37
C ALA A 207 -9.76 -5.81 7.25
N PHE A 208 -9.02 -4.96 6.53
CA PHE A 208 -7.57 -4.96 6.53
C PHE A 208 -7.09 -4.87 7.99
N THR A 209 -6.57 -5.95 8.52
CA THR A 209 -5.96 -5.94 9.85
C THR A 209 -4.47 -5.62 9.67
N PRO A 210 -3.96 -4.53 10.23
CA PRO A 210 -2.53 -4.26 10.21
C PRO A 210 -1.80 -5.42 10.89
N ARG A 211 -0.83 -6.01 10.23
CA ARG A 211 0.06 -6.96 10.86
C ARG A 211 1.15 -6.17 11.57
N ALA A 212 1.19 -6.26 12.89
CA ALA A 212 2.35 -5.77 13.64
C ALA A 212 3.57 -6.61 13.20
N VAL A 213 4.53 -5.96 12.57
CA VAL A 213 5.81 -6.59 12.26
C VAL A 213 6.63 -6.54 13.54
N SER A 214 6.93 -7.72 14.13
CA SER A 214 7.90 -7.80 15.21
C SER A 214 9.26 -7.35 14.66
N THR A 215 9.83 -6.29 15.22
CA THR A 215 11.20 -5.86 14.96
C THR A 215 12.13 -7.05 15.22
N PRO A 216 13.07 -7.37 14.32
CA PRO A 216 14.12 -8.35 14.63
C PRO A 216 14.84 -7.88 15.88
N GLY A 217 14.90 -8.77 16.89
CA GLY A 217 15.55 -8.45 18.16
C GLY A 217 16.97 -7.97 17.92
N THR A 218 17.34 -6.89 18.57
CA THR A 218 18.72 -6.40 18.67
C THR A 218 19.65 -7.58 18.98
N PRO A 219 20.76 -7.80 18.27
CA PRO A 219 21.68 -8.88 18.59
C PRO A 219 22.13 -8.72 20.05
N ARG A 220 21.87 -9.74 20.86
CA ARG A 220 22.37 -9.77 22.22
C ARG A 220 23.91 -9.78 22.14
N HIS A 221 24.54 -8.73 22.60
CA HIS A 221 25.98 -8.71 22.82
C HIS A 221 26.34 -9.91 23.69
N ALA A 222 27.16 -10.80 23.16
CA ALA A 222 27.80 -11.85 23.95
C ALA A 222 28.68 -11.20 25.04
N PRO A 223 28.66 -11.71 26.29
CA PRO A 223 29.52 -11.16 27.32
C PRO A 223 31.00 -11.43 26.96
N ALA A 224 31.81 -10.39 27.06
CA ALA A 224 33.25 -10.47 26.90
C ALA A 224 33.82 -11.44 27.96
N HIS A 225 34.46 -12.48 27.50
CA HIS A 225 35.27 -13.36 28.36
C HIS A 225 36.42 -12.53 28.96
N ALA A 226 36.34 -12.30 30.26
CA ALA A 226 37.47 -11.80 31.04
C ALA A 226 38.53 -12.92 31.11
N GLY A 227 39.59 -12.78 30.35
CA GLY A 227 40.77 -13.61 30.46
C GLY A 227 41.56 -13.19 31.69
N THR A 228 41.54 -14.04 32.73
CA THR A 228 42.49 -13.96 33.85
C THR A 228 43.84 -14.41 33.40
N GLY A 229 44.76 -13.50 33.16
CA GLY A 229 46.17 -13.77 33.04
C GLY A 229 46.79 -14.01 34.41
N GLN A 230 47.19 -15.27 34.70
CA GLN A 230 48.12 -15.56 35.80
C GLN A 230 49.54 -15.40 35.27
N LEU A 231 50.27 -14.47 35.87
CA LEU A 231 51.74 -14.44 35.88
C LEU A 231 52.20 -15.18 37.14
N GLY A 232 53.01 -16.11 37.02
CA GLY A 232 53.78 -16.74 38.07
C GLY A 232 55.15 -17.22 37.57
N PRO A 233 56.09 -17.60 38.44
CA PRO A 233 57.20 -16.74 38.86
C PRO A 233 58.39 -16.88 37.91
#